data_58605dbdc6b8f80d840b754d43f71ee1
#
_entry.id   58605dbdc6b8f80d840b754d43f71ee1
#
_cell.length_a   1.000
_cell.length_b   1.000
_cell.length_c   1.000
_cell.angle_alpha   90.00
_cell.angle_beta   90.00
_cell.angle_gamma   90.00
#
_symmetry.space_group_name_H-M   'P 1'
#
loop_
_entity.id
_entity.type
_entity.pdbx_description
1 polymer ?
#
loop_
_entity_poly.entity_id
_entity_poly.type
_entity_poly.pdbx_seq_one_letter_code
_entity_poly.pdbx_strand_id
1 'polypeptide(L)'
;MIGGAASAGECGASHSSKVAAESGESGVRDYDRIMVDFARSPRSTLGVEWELALLDSRSLDLTPAAETLLADVAEHAPEYEKHIVGEMLTNTIELVTGVHNQVSTVAEDLATSIGALRKLTEARGVELMSAGTHPFAQWQSQEVRAKDRYLELVDRTQWWGRNMLIFGVHVHVGIDSRDKVLPIVNALLAYVPHLQALSASSPFWGGTDTGYASNRAMMFQQLPTAGLPFQFGQWADYEKYVDDMLTTGIIDNINEIRWDIRPAPHWGTVEVRVCDGLPTLEEILAVTAFIQCLVDDMSERLDAGETLPTMPDWFHNENKWRAARYGMDAIIIENAAADERLVTECLADEIERLSPVAERLGCVDELHSINSIIERGVPYQRLQKVFGTTGSLTEVTRSLIGDLRNSYS
;
A
#
# COMPACT_ATOMS: atom_id res chain seq x y z
N MET A 1 51.19 34.56 -2.06
CA MET A 1 52.48 33.97 -1.66
C MET A 1 52.20 32.81 -0.73
N ILE A 2 52.63 31.62 -1.08
CA ILE A 2 52.95 30.43 -0.26
C ILE A 2 51.70 29.73 0.33
N GLY A 3 51.23 28.56 -0.05
CA GLY A 3 51.95 27.34 -0.45
C GLY A 3 51.82 26.31 0.69
N GLY A 4 50.97 25.32 0.54
CA GLY A 4 50.80 24.24 1.49
C GLY A 4 50.06 23.07 0.84
N ALA A 5 50.80 22.15 0.26
CA ALA A 5 50.30 20.89 -0.26
C ALA A 5 49.92 19.95 0.88
N ALA A 6 48.81 19.30 0.80
CA ALA A 6 48.47 18.13 1.60
C ALA A 6 48.07 16.96 0.67
N SER A 7 48.75 15.89 0.90
CA SER A 7 48.82 14.61 0.22
C SER A 7 47.49 13.91 -0.02
N ALA A 8 47.34 13.39 -1.22
CA ALA A 8 46.30 12.41 -1.59
C ALA A 8 46.61 11.07 -0.87
N GLY A 9 45.62 10.61 -0.08
CA GLY A 9 45.56 9.24 0.43
C GLY A 9 44.79 8.36 -0.57
N GLU A 10 45.48 7.40 -1.12
CA GLU A 10 44.91 6.36 -1.98
C GLU A 10 43.92 5.50 -1.19
N CYS A 11 42.68 5.48 -1.59
CA CYS A 11 41.73 4.47 -1.17
C CYS A 11 41.54 3.48 -2.34
N GLY A 12 42.37 2.42 -2.28
CA GLY A 12 42.25 1.33 -3.23
C GLY A 12 41.11 0.38 -2.81
N ALA A 13 40.06 0.35 -3.58
CA ALA A 13 39.08 -0.73 -3.58
C ALA A 13 39.11 -1.39 -4.96
N SER A 14 39.84 -2.48 -5.04
CA SER A 14 39.89 -3.34 -6.22
C SER A 14 38.64 -4.24 -6.24
N HIS A 15 37.64 -3.91 -7.04
CA HIS A 15 36.67 -4.90 -7.52
C HIS A 15 37.19 -5.42 -8.87
N SER A 16 37.87 -6.55 -8.84
CA SER A 16 38.26 -7.28 -10.04
C SER A 16 37.06 -8.10 -10.54
N SER A 17 36.33 -7.56 -11.50
CA SER A 17 35.49 -8.39 -12.35
C SER A 17 36.38 -9.19 -13.30
N LYS A 18 36.52 -10.49 -13.05
CA LYS A 18 37.05 -11.42 -14.03
C LYS A 18 36.01 -11.70 -15.10
N VAL A 19 36.08 -10.95 -16.18
CA VAL A 19 35.46 -11.37 -17.43
C VAL A 19 36.44 -12.35 -18.10
N ALA A 20 36.15 -13.64 -17.99
CA ALA A 20 36.78 -14.66 -18.81
C ALA A 20 36.04 -14.70 -20.15
N ALA A 21 36.72 -14.22 -21.19
CA ALA A 21 36.27 -14.44 -22.55
C ALA A 21 36.60 -15.89 -22.95
N GLU A 22 35.62 -16.76 -22.94
CA GLU A 22 35.66 -18.04 -23.66
C GLU A 22 34.79 -17.94 -24.90
N SER A 23 35.43 -18.16 -26.03
CA SER A 23 34.88 -18.18 -27.36
C SER A 23 34.13 -19.47 -27.63
N GLY A 24 32.91 -19.36 -28.13
CA GLY A 24 32.31 -20.31 -29.07
C GLY A 24 31.57 -21.48 -28.44
N GLU A 25 30.26 -21.30 -28.36
CA GLU A 25 29.23 -22.22 -28.89
C GLU A 25 27.87 -21.61 -28.49
N SER A 26 27.02 -21.34 -29.47
CA SER A 26 25.67 -20.88 -29.24
C SER A 26 24.82 -22.05 -28.75
N GLY A 27 25.06 -22.48 -27.53
CA GLY A 27 24.13 -23.29 -26.78
C GLY A 27 23.06 -22.37 -26.22
N VAL A 28 21.88 -22.38 -26.79
CA VAL A 28 20.67 -21.94 -26.15
C VAL A 28 20.62 -22.70 -24.83
N ARG A 29 20.96 -22.07 -23.71
CA ARG A 29 20.69 -22.65 -22.41
C ARG A 29 19.18 -22.75 -22.32
N ASP A 30 18.67 -23.97 -22.33
CA ASP A 30 17.31 -24.25 -21.90
C ASP A 30 17.28 -23.91 -20.40
N TYR A 31 17.05 -22.63 -20.08
CA TYR A 31 16.75 -22.24 -18.72
C TYR A 31 15.38 -22.87 -18.42
N ASP A 32 15.31 -23.76 -17.43
CA ASP A 32 14.04 -24.18 -16.85
C ASP A 32 13.26 -22.93 -16.52
N ARG A 33 12.29 -22.59 -17.36
CA ARG A 33 11.48 -21.39 -17.27
C ARG A 33 10.78 -21.41 -15.92
N ILE A 34 10.93 -20.36 -15.13
CA ILE A 34 10.26 -20.25 -13.83
C ILE A 34 8.75 -20.25 -14.10
N MET A 35 8.06 -21.23 -13.55
CA MET A 35 6.61 -21.30 -13.54
C MET A 35 6.13 -20.62 -12.28
N VAL A 36 5.29 -19.58 -12.43
CA VAL A 36 4.64 -18.91 -11.30
C VAL A 36 3.29 -19.58 -11.08
N ASP A 37 3.27 -20.53 -10.15
CA ASP A 37 2.03 -21.16 -9.73
C ASP A 37 1.14 -20.14 -9.02
N PHE A 38 -0.15 -20.12 -9.40
CA PHE A 38 -1.15 -19.29 -8.76
C PHE A 38 -2.07 -20.20 -7.92
N ALA A 39 -2.06 -20.00 -6.60
CA ALA A 39 -2.91 -20.74 -5.68
C ALA A 39 -4.39 -20.47 -6.01
N ARG A 40 -5.26 -21.41 -5.68
CA ARG A 40 -6.71 -21.22 -5.82
C ARG A 40 -7.26 -20.60 -4.56
N SER A 41 -7.94 -19.46 -4.71
CA SER A 41 -8.74 -18.85 -3.66
C SER A 41 -10.21 -18.84 -4.07
N PRO A 42 -11.16 -19.03 -3.15
CA PRO A 42 -12.56 -18.78 -3.48
C PRO A 42 -12.73 -17.34 -3.96
N ARG A 43 -13.59 -17.13 -4.96
CA ARG A 43 -13.89 -15.82 -5.53
C ARG A 43 -14.32 -14.85 -4.44
N SER A 44 -13.78 -13.63 -4.51
CA SER A 44 -14.15 -12.48 -3.69
C SER A 44 -13.94 -12.65 -2.17
N THR A 45 -13.14 -13.66 -1.74
CA THR A 45 -12.65 -13.70 -0.35
C THR A 45 -11.73 -12.52 -0.09
N LEU A 46 -11.68 -12.06 1.16
CA LEU A 46 -10.95 -10.87 1.59
C LEU A 46 -9.83 -11.20 2.57
N GLY A 47 -8.73 -10.47 2.47
CA GLY A 47 -7.71 -10.29 3.50
C GLY A 47 -7.33 -8.81 3.54
N VAL A 48 -7.13 -8.25 4.72
CA VAL A 48 -6.75 -6.83 4.88
C VAL A 48 -5.53 -6.73 5.78
N GLU A 49 -4.57 -5.90 5.35
CA GLU A 49 -3.39 -5.51 6.09
C GLU A 49 -3.51 -4.01 6.39
N TRP A 50 -3.34 -3.65 7.66
CA TRP A 50 -3.46 -2.26 8.12
C TRP A 50 -2.25 -1.84 8.94
N GLU A 51 -1.45 -0.94 8.40
CA GLU A 51 -0.24 -0.44 9.03
C GLU A 51 -0.57 0.69 10.04
N LEU A 52 -0.03 0.55 11.24
CA LEU A 52 -0.20 1.47 12.37
C LEU A 52 1.15 2.03 12.81
N ALA A 53 1.22 3.36 12.95
CA ALA A 53 2.33 4.04 13.55
C ALA A 53 2.27 4.00 15.09
N LEU A 54 3.41 3.78 15.73
CA LEU A 54 3.59 3.79 17.17
C LEU A 54 4.17 5.12 17.61
N LEU A 55 3.49 5.84 18.49
CA LEU A 55 3.85 7.16 18.96
C LEU A 55 4.09 7.19 20.48
N ASP A 56 5.07 7.93 20.93
CA ASP A 56 5.20 8.28 22.35
C ASP A 56 4.04 9.20 22.77
N SER A 57 3.30 8.84 23.82
CA SER A 57 2.06 9.52 24.22
C SER A 57 2.25 10.97 24.67
N ARG A 58 3.48 11.42 24.94
CA ARG A 58 3.79 12.79 25.39
C ARG A 58 4.26 13.68 24.27
N SER A 59 5.24 13.20 23.50
CA SER A 59 5.81 13.93 22.36
C SER A 59 4.95 13.84 21.11
N LEU A 60 4.16 12.78 20.96
CA LEU A 60 3.44 12.39 19.76
C LEU A 60 4.35 12.17 18.55
N ASP A 61 5.66 11.98 18.78
CA ASP A 61 6.60 11.55 17.77
C ASP A 61 6.66 10.02 17.73
N LEU A 62 7.20 9.49 16.65
CA LEU A 62 7.35 8.04 16.48
C LEU A 62 8.28 7.44 17.53
N THR A 63 7.94 6.23 18.00
CA THR A 63 8.71 5.52 19.02
C THR A 63 9.02 4.06 18.58
N PRO A 64 10.26 3.55 18.77
CA PRO A 64 10.67 2.23 18.35
C PRO A 64 10.15 1.12 19.30
N ALA A 65 8.83 0.98 19.44
CA ALA A 65 8.18 0.10 20.41
C ALA A 65 7.75 -1.26 19.84
N ALA A 66 7.87 -1.49 18.52
CA ALA A 66 7.28 -2.67 17.87
C ALA A 66 7.81 -3.99 18.44
N GLU A 67 9.14 -4.16 18.63
CA GLU A 67 9.69 -5.42 19.14
C GLU A 67 9.18 -5.75 20.54
N THR A 68 9.08 -4.72 21.39
CA THR A 68 8.58 -4.89 22.75
C THR A 68 7.09 -5.25 22.76
N LEU A 69 6.29 -4.59 21.93
CA LEU A 69 4.86 -4.87 21.81
C LEU A 69 4.58 -6.25 21.23
N LEU A 70 5.39 -6.71 20.25
CA LEU A 70 5.27 -8.06 19.72
C LEU A 70 5.61 -9.13 20.76
N ALA A 71 6.59 -8.87 21.63
CA ALA A 71 6.87 -9.76 22.77
C ALA A 71 5.69 -9.77 23.78
N ASP A 72 5.08 -8.61 24.05
CA ASP A 72 3.88 -8.53 24.89
C ASP A 72 2.69 -9.27 24.28
N VAL A 73 2.50 -9.18 22.95
CA VAL A 73 1.45 -9.95 22.26
C VAL A 73 1.68 -11.45 22.47
N ALA A 74 2.90 -11.93 22.24
CA ALA A 74 3.22 -13.35 22.42
C ALA A 74 3.02 -13.84 23.89
N GLU A 75 3.26 -12.98 24.89
CA GLU A 75 3.12 -13.31 26.30
C GLU A 75 1.69 -13.16 26.82
N HIS A 76 0.98 -12.10 26.41
CA HIS A 76 -0.28 -11.70 27.03
C HIS A 76 -1.52 -11.82 26.15
N ALA A 77 -1.35 -12.00 24.82
CA ALA A 77 -2.41 -12.12 23.84
C ALA A 77 -2.00 -13.03 22.67
N PRO A 78 -1.53 -14.28 22.95
CA PRO A 78 -0.93 -15.16 21.94
C PRO A 78 -1.88 -15.54 20.81
N GLU A 79 -3.19 -15.46 21.02
CA GLU A 79 -4.21 -15.66 19.97
C GLU A 79 -4.10 -14.63 18.82
N TYR A 80 -3.52 -13.46 19.08
CA TYR A 80 -3.33 -12.39 18.07
C TYR A 80 -1.93 -12.38 17.46
N GLU A 81 -1.03 -13.30 17.81
CA GLU A 81 0.36 -13.30 17.32
C GLU A 81 0.46 -13.36 15.78
N LYS A 82 -0.52 -13.97 15.12
CA LYS A 82 -0.61 -14.04 13.65
C LYS A 82 -1.31 -12.84 13.02
N HIS A 83 -2.02 -12.06 13.81
CA HIS A 83 -2.81 -10.91 13.40
C HIS A 83 -2.10 -9.58 13.69
N ILE A 84 -1.14 -9.57 14.60
CA ILE A 84 -0.37 -8.39 15.01
C ILE A 84 1.09 -8.67 14.70
N VAL A 85 1.59 -8.12 13.60
CA VAL A 85 2.92 -8.40 13.08
C VAL A 85 3.75 -7.13 12.95
N GLY A 86 5.05 -7.29 12.82
CA GLY A 86 5.93 -6.14 12.71
C GLY A 86 6.40 -5.91 11.27
N GLU A 87 6.47 -4.66 10.89
CA GLU A 87 6.90 -4.15 9.60
C GLU A 87 8.39 -3.76 9.55
N MET A 88 8.83 -3.08 8.46
CA MET A 88 10.21 -2.70 8.21
C MET A 88 10.79 -1.80 9.31
N LEU A 89 9.98 -0.86 9.82
CA LEU A 89 10.42 0.08 10.84
C LEU A 89 10.03 -0.41 12.25
N THR A 90 10.88 -0.10 13.23
CA THR A 90 10.63 -0.46 14.65
C THR A 90 9.50 0.36 15.29
N ASN A 91 8.98 1.36 14.59
CA ASN A 91 7.87 2.21 14.99
C ASN A 91 6.55 1.84 14.31
N THR A 92 6.48 0.67 13.65
CA THR A 92 5.31 0.24 12.88
C THR A 92 4.87 -1.16 13.29
N ILE A 93 3.58 -1.31 13.49
CA ILE A 93 2.90 -2.61 13.60
C ILE A 93 1.84 -2.70 12.50
N GLU A 94 1.70 -3.89 11.94
CA GLU A 94 0.70 -4.21 10.96
C GLU A 94 -0.35 -5.15 11.57
N LEU A 95 -1.62 -4.83 11.36
CA LEU A 95 -2.74 -5.72 11.63
C LEU A 95 -3.09 -6.49 10.37
N VAL A 96 -3.09 -7.82 10.46
CA VAL A 96 -3.38 -8.72 9.34
C VAL A 96 -4.60 -9.57 9.69
N THR A 97 -5.65 -9.49 8.88
CA THR A 97 -6.85 -10.29 9.11
C THR A 97 -6.68 -11.75 8.67
N GLY A 98 -7.57 -12.61 9.12
CA GLY A 98 -7.80 -13.89 8.49
C GLY A 98 -8.41 -13.75 7.09
N VAL A 99 -8.82 -14.90 6.51
CA VAL A 99 -9.54 -14.93 5.24
C VAL A 99 -11.05 -14.83 5.51
N HIS A 100 -11.69 -13.84 4.96
CA HIS A 100 -13.10 -13.53 5.16
C HIS A 100 -13.90 -13.57 3.84
N ASN A 101 -15.23 -13.74 3.94
CA ASN A 101 -16.12 -13.66 2.78
C ASN A 101 -16.91 -12.34 2.76
N GLN A 102 -16.97 -11.64 3.87
CA GLN A 102 -17.78 -10.44 4.07
C GLN A 102 -16.97 -9.33 4.74
N VAL A 103 -17.21 -8.09 4.36
CA VAL A 103 -16.57 -6.91 4.94
C VAL A 103 -16.87 -6.77 6.44
N SER A 104 -18.08 -7.13 6.87
CA SER A 104 -18.48 -7.12 8.29
C SER A 104 -17.60 -8.02 9.16
N THR A 105 -17.19 -9.20 8.66
CA THR A 105 -16.29 -10.10 9.42
C THR A 105 -14.83 -9.62 9.39
N VAL A 106 -14.42 -8.86 8.36
CA VAL A 106 -13.14 -8.11 8.37
C VAL A 106 -13.18 -7.05 9.48
N ALA A 107 -14.31 -6.34 9.62
CA ALA A 107 -14.51 -5.33 10.66
C ALA A 107 -14.33 -5.91 12.07
N GLU A 108 -14.95 -7.06 12.35
CA GLU A 108 -14.84 -7.75 13.64
C GLU A 108 -13.39 -8.17 13.94
N ASP A 109 -12.69 -8.72 12.97
CA ASP A 109 -11.30 -9.17 13.12
C ASP A 109 -10.36 -7.99 13.39
N LEU A 110 -10.44 -6.91 12.60
CA LEU A 110 -9.66 -5.69 12.84
C LEU A 110 -9.99 -5.04 14.18
N ALA A 111 -11.29 -4.93 14.54
CA ALA A 111 -11.70 -4.31 15.80
C ALA A 111 -11.20 -5.09 17.03
N THR A 112 -11.22 -6.42 16.96
CA THR A 112 -10.70 -7.25 18.06
C THR A 112 -9.19 -7.17 18.17
N SER A 113 -8.47 -7.21 17.05
CA SER A 113 -7.01 -7.13 16.98
C SER A 113 -6.50 -5.77 17.48
N ILE A 114 -7.09 -4.65 17.02
CA ILE A 114 -6.70 -3.32 17.49
C ILE A 114 -7.07 -3.10 18.96
N GLY A 115 -8.19 -3.65 19.41
CA GLY A 115 -8.60 -3.61 20.83
C GLY A 115 -7.63 -4.36 21.76
N ALA A 116 -7.07 -5.48 21.30
CA ALA A 116 -6.03 -6.21 22.00
C ALA A 116 -4.71 -5.42 22.04
N LEU A 117 -4.27 -4.93 20.87
CA LEU A 117 -3.05 -4.14 20.76
C LEU A 117 -3.10 -2.86 21.63
N ARG A 118 -4.24 -2.17 21.66
CA ARG A 118 -4.41 -0.94 22.44
C ARG A 118 -4.15 -1.14 23.92
N LYS A 119 -4.64 -2.24 24.52
CA LYS A 119 -4.40 -2.52 25.94
C LYS A 119 -2.92 -2.61 26.27
N LEU A 120 -2.13 -3.18 25.35
CA LEU A 120 -0.68 -3.32 25.50
C LEU A 120 0.02 -1.97 25.28
N THR A 121 -0.38 -1.19 24.29
CA THR A 121 0.20 0.12 24.01
C THR A 121 -0.09 1.13 25.12
N GLU A 122 -1.30 1.18 25.65
CA GLU A 122 -1.67 2.06 26.78
C GLU A 122 -0.83 1.78 28.03
N ALA A 123 -0.56 0.50 28.34
CA ALA A 123 0.28 0.11 29.47
C ALA A 123 1.73 0.62 29.34
N ARG A 124 2.17 0.93 28.14
CA ARG A 124 3.52 1.41 27.82
C ARG A 124 3.61 2.90 27.50
N GLY A 125 2.51 3.62 27.55
CA GLY A 125 2.47 5.03 27.17
C GLY A 125 2.70 5.25 25.67
N VAL A 126 2.27 4.29 24.84
CA VAL A 126 2.32 4.35 23.37
C VAL A 126 0.92 4.63 22.85
N GLU A 127 0.82 5.55 21.88
CA GLU A 127 -0.39 5.83 21.11
C GLU A 127 -0.31 5.17 19.73
N LEU A 128 -1.48 4.87 19.16
CA LEU A 128 -1.63 4.36 17.82
C LEU A 128 -2.16 5.45 16.89
N MET A 129 -1.63 5.48 15.67
CA MET A 129 -2.10 6.36 14.60
C MET A 129 -2.07 5.61 13.28
N SER A 130 -3.02 5.89 12.38
CA SER A 130 -2.91 5.51 10.98
C SER A 130 -3.18 6.71 10.07
N ALA A 131 -2.27 6.92 9.14
CA ALA A 131 -2.31 7.86 8.03
C ALA A 131 -1.22 7.45 7.04
N GLY A 132 -1.19 7.97 5.82
CA GLY A 132 -0.14 7.61 4.86
C GLY A 132 1.27 8.03 5.28
N THR A 133 1.39 9.09 6.12
CA THR A 133 2.66 9.57 6.69
C THR A 133 2.45 10.14 8.09
N HIS A 134 3.51 10.15 8.90
CA HIS A 134 3.50 10.95 10.14
C HIS A 134 3.72 12.44 9.82
N PRO A 135 2.91 13.37 10.36
CA PRO A 135 2.95 14.77 9.94
C PRO A 135 4.30 15.49 10.13
N PHE A 136 5.05 15.18 11.19
CA PHE A 136 6.29 15.90 11.50
C PHE A 136 7.51 15.04 11.84
N ALA A 137 7.36 13.71 12.00
CA ALA A 137 8.48 12.84 12.33
C ALA A 137 9.58 12.94 11.27
N GLN A 138 10.82 12.82 11.73
CA GLN A 138 12.00 12.88 10.90
C GLN A 138 12.50 11.47 10.60
N TRP A 139 12.67 11.14 9.32
CA TRP A 139 13.12 9.80 8.91
C TRP A 139 14.52 9.45 9.44
N GLN A 140 15.39 10.46 9.67
CA GLN A 140 16.75 10.27 10.13
C GLN A 140 16.85 9.65 11.52
N SER A 141 15.81 9.79 12.34
CA SER A 141 15.75 9.25 13.70
C SER A 141 15.03 7.91 13.79
N GLN A 142 14.62 7.33 12.66
CA GLN A 142 13.87 6.07 12.65
C GLN A 142 14.80 4.86 12.46
N GLU A 143 14.43 3.75 13.10
CA GLU A 143 15.22 2.54 13.10
C GLU A 143 14.57 1.45 12.25
N VAL A 144 15.39 0.80 11.42
CA VAL A 144 15.00 -0.36 10.62
C VAL A 144 15.15 -1.62 11.45
N ARG A 145 14.17 -2.51 11.42
CA ARG A 145 14.26 -3.82 12.07
C ARG A 145 15.39 -4.64 11.50
N ALA A 146 16.10 -5.34 12.40
CA ALA A 146 17.26 -6.18 12.06
C ALA A 146 16.83 -7.51 11.40
N LYS A 147 16.13 -7.43 10.26
CA LYS A 147 15.83 -8.57 9.37
C LYS A 147 16.59 -8.39 8.08
N ASP A 148 17.25 -9.44 7.60
CA ASP A 148 18.13 -9.39 6.42
C ASP A 148 17.46 -8.70 5.23
N ARG A 149 16.22 -9.09 4.88
CA ARG A 149 15.46 -8.51 3.77
C ARG A 149 15.26 -6.98 3.85
N TYR A 150 15.17 -6.41 5.05
CA TYR A 150 14.99 -4.98 5.24
C TYR A 150 16.32 -4.24 5.19
N LEU A 151 17.36 -4.84 5.75
CA LEU A 151 18.71 -4.30 5.69
C LEU A 151 19.23 -4.28 4.24
N GLU A 152 19.00 -5.34 3.47
CA GLU A 152 19.30 -5.43 2.05
C GLU A 152 18.54 -4.39 1.23
N LEU A 153 17.22 -4.21 1.48
CA LEU A 153 16.45 -3.17 0.83
C LEU A 153 17.03 -1.78 1.08
N VAL A 154 17.36 -1.46 2.33
CA VAL A 154 17.93 -0.16 2.70
C VAL A 154 19.34 0.01 2.14
N ASP A 155 20.17 -1.03 2.16
CA ASP A 155 21.51 -0.98 1.56
C ASP A 155 21.43 -0.73 0.06
N ARG A 156 20.55 -1.41 -0.64
CA ARG A 156 20.34 -1.27 -2.08
C ARG A 156 19.76 0.08 -2.47
N THR A 157 18.79 0.61 -1.73
CA THR A 157 18.03 1.80 -2.07
C THR A 157 18.52 3.08 -1.39
N GLN A 158 19.42 2.94 -0.39
CA GLN A 158 20.09 4.02 0.33
C GLN A 158 19.13 5.10 0.84
N TRP A 159 19.21 6.32 0.33
CA TRP A 159 18.44 7.46 0.79
C TRP A 159 16.93 7.22 0.65
N TRP A 160 16.48 6.64 -0.47
CA TRP A 160 15.06 6.36 -0.69
C TRP A 160 14.52 5.32 0.29
N GLY A 161 15.24 4.21 0.51
CA GLY A 161 14.83 3.18 1.47
C GLY A 161 14.71 3.70 2.90
N ARG A 162 15.64 4.58 3.32
CA ARG A 162 15.59 5.21 4.65
C ARG A 162 14.43 6.19 4.80
N ASN A 163 13.93 6.75 3.71
CA ASN A 163 12.79 7.66 3.72
C ASN A 163 11.43 6.97 3.67
N MET A 164 11.36 5.63 3.67
CA MET A 164 10.09 4.90 3.64
C MET A 164 9.36 4.94 5.00
N LEU A 165 9.15 6.14 5.52
CA LEU A 165 8.36 6.43 6.71
C LEU A 165 6.89 6.65 6.30
N ILE A 166 6.31 5.59 5.77
CA ILE A 166 4.97 5.60 5.15
C ILE A 166 4.17 4.42 5.65
N PHE A 167 2.85 4.57 5.66
CA PHE A 167 1.92 3.55 6.14
C PHE A 167 0.77 3.41 5.14
N GLY A 168 0.26 2.19 4.98
CA GLY A 168 -0.80 1.88 4.01
C GLY A 168 -1.87 0.95 4.56
N VAL A 169 -2.88 0.76 3.71
CA VAL A 169 -3.85 -0.32 3.81
C VAL A 169 -3.73 -1.14 2.53
N HIS A 170 -3.59 -2.46 2.69
CA HIS A 170 -3.56 -3.40 1.57
C HIS A 170 -4.79 -4.29 1.63
N VAL A 171 -5.41 -4.50 0.48
CA VAL A 171 -6.60 -5.35 0.37
C VAL A 171 -6.34 -6.47 -0.63
N HIS A 172 -6.43 -7.70 -0.15
CA HIS A 172 -6.39 -8.91 -0.95
C HIS A 172 -7.79 -9.35 -1.31
N VAL A 173 -8.02 -9.65 -2.60
CA VAL A 173 -9.29 -10.24 -3.05
C VAL A 173 -9.02 -11.55 -3.77
N GLY A 174 -9.67 -12.63 -3.33
CA GLY A 174 -9.53 -13.97 -3.87
C GLY A 174 -9.99 -14.08 -5.32
N ILE A 175 -9.19 -14.77 -6.15
CA ILE A 175 -9.46 -15.03 -7.56
C ILE A 175 -9.55 -16.54 -7.81
N ASP A 176 -10.67 -16.98 -8.36
CA ASP A 176 -10.99 -18.38 -8.58
C ASP A 176 -10.30 -19.02 -9.80
N SER A 177 -9.79 -18.20 -10.73
CA SER A 177 -9.05 -18.64 -11.92
C SER A 177 -7.87 -17.73 -12.23
N ARG A 178 -6.70 -18.33 -12.43
CA ARG A 178 -5.49 -17.62 -12.85
C ARG A 178 -5.69 -16.76 -14.10
N ASP A 179 -6.51 -17.22 -15.03
CA ASP A 179 -6.74 -16.52 -16.30
C ASP A 179 -7.46 -15.16 -16.13
N LYS A 180 -8.12 -14.94 -14.99
CA LYS A 180 -8.76 -13.68 -14.64
C LYS A 180 -7.81 -12.65 -14.02
N VAL A 181 -6.67 -13.09 -13.48
CA VAL A 181 -5.79 -12.24 -12.64
C VAL A 181 -5.28 -11.04 -13.41
N LEU A 182 -4.62 -11.24 -14.53
CA LEU A 182 -4.03 -10.13 -15.30
C LEU A 182 -5.09 -9.22 -15.93
N PRO A 183 -6.19 -9.73 -16.52
CA PRO A 183 -7.28 -8.88 -16.96
C PRO A 183 -7.84 -7.98 -15.82
N ILE A 184 -8.01 -8.51 -14.61
CA ILE A 184 -8.48 -7.75 -13.45
C ILE A 184 -7.43 -6.72 -13.02
N VAL A 185 -6.15 -7.10 -12.89
CA VAL A 185 -5.07 -6.15 -12.56
C VAL A 185 -5.02 -5.00 -13.56
N ASN A 186 -5.08 -5.28 -14.86
CA ASN A 186 -5.06 -4.27 -15.92
C ASN A 186 -6.27 -3.33 -15.83
N ALA A 187 -7.47 -3.87 -15.59
CA ALA A 187 -8.69 -3.06 -15.48
C ALA A 187 -8.72 -2.21 -14.19
N LEU A 188 -8.19 -2.73 -13.08
CA LEU A 188 -8.10 -2.01 -11.81
C LEU A 188 -7.20 -0.76 -11.90
N LEU A 189 -6.31 -0.67 -12.88
CA LEU A 189 -5.50 0.54 -13.08
C LEU A 189 -6.34 1.80 -13.34
N ALA A 190 -7.52 1.65 -13.95
CA ALA A 190 -8.46 2.75 -14.12
C ALA A 190 -9.04 3.26 -12.78
N TYR A 191 -9.02 2.43 -11.74
CA TYR A 191 -9.55 2.76 -10.41
C TYR A 191 -8.48 3.23 -9.41
N VAL A 192 -7.21 3.22 -9.79
CA VAL A 192 -6.10 3.76 -8.97
C VAL A 192 -6.39 5.19 -8.50
N PRO A 193 -6.79 6.14 -9.36
CA PRO A 193 -7.05 7.51 -8.91
C PRO A 193 -8.23 7.62 -7.94
N HIS A 194 -9.25 6.79 -8.07
CA HIS A 194 -10.40 6.74 -7.16
C HIS A 194 -9.98 6.29 -5.76
N LEU A 195 -9.29 5.17 -5.69
CA LEU A 195 -8.79 4.58 -4.44
C LEU A 195 -7.79 5.52 -3.76
N GLN A 196 -6.87 6.10 -4.51
CA GLN A 196 -5.86 7.00 -4.01
C GLN A 196 -6.46 8.32 -3.52
N ALA A 197 -7.43 8.91 -4.23
CA ALA A 197 -8.11 10.13 -3.80
C ALA A 197 -8.94 9.90 -2.53
N LEU A 198 -9.66 8.77 -2.46
CA LEU A 198 -10.52 8.41 -1.33
C LEU A 198 -9.69 8.12 -0.06
N SER A 199 -8.54 7.45 -0.20
CA SER A 199 -7.67 7.07 0.92
C SER A 199 -6.62 8.11 1.29
N ALA A 200 -6.43 9.18 0.49
CA ALA A 200 -5.39 10.17 0.70
C ALA A 200 -5.41 10.71 2.15
N SER A 201 -4.28 10.59 2.85
CA SER A 201 -4.13 10.95 4.26
C SER A 201 -2.71 11.43 4.61
N SER A 202 -1.90 11.79 3.60
CA SER A 202 -0.49 12.14 3.79
C SER A 202 -0.09 13.52 3.22
N PRO A 203 -0.81 14.61 3.57
CA PRO A 203 -0.49 15.94 3.05
C PRO A 203 0.77 16.55 3.67
N PHE A 204 1.24 16.00 4.79
CA PHE A 204 2.40 16.51 5.53
C PHE A 204 3.54 15.51 5.52
N TRP A 205 4.77 16.03 5.43
CA TRP A 205 6.01 15.25 5.48
C TRP A 205 7.13 16.01 6.18
N GLY A 206 7.73 15.42 7.20
CA GLY A 206 8.89 16.00 7.90
C GLY A 206 8.65 17.41 8.44
N GLY A 207 7.43 17.73 8.87
CA GLY A 207 7.06 19.04 9.37
C GLY A 207 6.63 20.04 8.30
N THR A 208 6.47 19.63 7.06
CA THR A 208 6.14 20.49 5.92
C THR A 208 4.83 20.09 5.26
N ASP A 209 4.00 21.05 4.88
CA ASP A 209 2.90 20.83 3.94
C ASP A 209 3.49 20.61 2.55
N THR A 210 3.26 19.42 2.00
CA THR A 210 3.83 19.00 0.72
C THR A 210 3.08 19.59 -0.49
N GLY A 211 1.87 20.07 -0.28
CA GLY A 211 0.94 20.45 -1.31
C GLY A 211 0.33 19.25 -2.07
N TYR A 212 0.55 18.02 -1.62
CA TYR A 212 -0.08 16.81 -2.15
C TYR A 212 -1.14 16.29 -1.19
N ALA A 213 -2.17 15.65 -1.70
CA ALA A 213 -3.15 14.92 -0.88
C ALA A 213 -2.56 13.61 -0.36
N SER A 214 -1.85 12.87 -1.25
CA SER A 214 -1.09 11.66 -0.92
C SER A 214 0.40 11.83 -1.27
N ASN A 215 1.22 12.21 -0.30
CA ASN A 215 2.66 12.20 -0.44
C ASN A 215 3.21 10.76 -0.37
N ARG A 216 2.53 9.84 0.35
CA ARG A 216 2.90 8.43 0.41
C ARG A 216 3.03 7.80 -0.97
N ALA A 217 2.06 8.04 -1.85
CA ALA A 217 2.08 7.50 -3.20
C ALA A 217 3.32 7.96 -3.98
N MET A 218 3.75 9.22 -3.79
CA MET A 218 4.94 9.78 -4.43
C MET A 218 6.24 9.24 -3.84
N MET A 219 6.27 8.96 -2.54
CA MET A 219 7.42 8.36 -1.87
C MET A 219 7.56 6.89 -2.22
N PHE A 220 6.49 6.11 -2.15
CA PHE A 220 6.53 4.67 -2.39
C PHE A 220 7.06 4.31 -3.77
N GLN A 221 6.66 5.04 -4.81
CA GLN A 221 7.12 4.78 -6.18
C GLN A 221 8.62 5.03 -6.43
N GLN A 222 9.36 5.57 -5.44
CA GLN A 222 10.81 5.73 -5.53
C GLN A 222 11.57 4.43 -5.25
N LEU A 223 10.90 3.40 -4.71
CA LEU A 223 11.50 2.09 -4.54
C LEU A 223 11.60 1.35 -5.88
N PRO A 224 12.64 0.55 -6.09
CA PRO A 224 12.70 -0.38 -7.21
C PRO A 224 11.47 -1.28 -7.22
N THR A 225 10.95 -1.57 -8.39
CA THR A 225 9.77 -2.42 -8.61
C THR A 225 8.45 -1.89 -8.06
N ALA A 226 8.43 -0.69 -7.47
CA ALA A 226 7.21 -0.03 -7.01
C ALA A 226 6.56 0.81 -8.12
N GLY A 227 5.31 1.22 -7.89
CA GLY A 227 4.51 2.00 -8.83
C GLY A 227 3.46 1.17 -9.55
N LEU A 228 2.94 1.68 -10.67
CA LEU A 228 1.92 0.96 -11.44
C LEU A 228 2.50 -0.31 -12.09
N PRO A 229 1.74 -1.42 -12.14
CA PRO A 229 2.15 -2.62 -12.87
C PRO A 229 2.23 -2.36 -14.36
N PHE A 230 3.02 -3.17 -15.06
CA PHE A 230 2.93 -3.28 -16.51
C PHE A 230 1.66 -4.02 -16.91
N GLN A 231 1.03 -3.61 -18.02
CA GLN A 231 -0.13 -4.29 -18.55
C GLN A 231 0.32 -5.54 -19.35
N PHE A 232 0.16 -6.72 -18.79
CA PHE A 232 0.43 -7.98 -19.46
C PHE A 232 -0.85 -8.56 -20.06
N GLY A 233 -0.77 -9.05 -21.31
CA GLY A 233 -1.89 -9.70 -21.98
C GLY A 233 -2.07 -11.16 -21.60
N GLN A 234 -0.98 -11.86 -21.24
CA GLN A 234 -0.97 -13.28 -20.94
C GLN A 234 -0.11 -13.60 -19.72
N TRP A 235 -0.48 -14.64 -18.99
CA TRP A 235 0.28 -15.09 -17.81
C TRP A 235 1.74 -15.45 -18.14
N ALA A 236 1.98 -16.00 -19.32
CA ALA A 236 3.33 -16.32 -19.80
C ALA A 236 4.25 -15.09 -19.93
N ASP A 237 3.70 -13.90 -20.22
CA ASP A 237 4.47 -12.65 -20.27
C ASP A 237 4.83 -12.17 -18.87
N TYR A 238 3.91 -12.33 -17.90
CA TYR A 238 4.18 -12.07 -16.49
C TYR A 238 5.24 -13.03 -15.93
N GLU A 239 5.14 -14.33 -16.21
CA GLU A 239 6.16 -15.32 -15.82
C GLU A 239 7.53 -14.94 -16.39
N LYS A 240 7.57 -14.52 -17.65
CA LYS A 240 8.82 -14.07 -18.28
C LYS A 240 9.37 -12.82 -17.56
N TYR A 241 8.53 -11.87 -17.22
CA TYR A 241 8.95 -10.68 -16.45
C TYR A 241 9.55 -11.07 -15.11
N VAL A 242 8.90 -11.97 -14.35
CA VAL A 242 9.40 -12.46 -13.06
C VAL A 242 10.74 -13.17 -13.23
N ASP A 243 10.87 -14.03 -14.23
CA ASP A 243 12.11 -14.74 -14.56
C ASP A 243 13.25 -13.80 -14.91
N ASP A 244 12.99 -12.79 -15.75
CA ASP A 244 13.97 -11.74 -16.11
C ASP A 244 14.43 -10.98 -14.87
N MET A 245 13.51 -10.63 -13.96
CA MET A 245 13.81 -9.88 -12.73
C MET A 245 14.68 -10.70 -11.75
N LEU A 246 14.37 -12.00 -11.59
CA LEU A 246 15.16 -12.93 -10.76
C LEU A 246 16.54 -13.21 -11.40
N THR A 247 16.57 -13.47 -12.71
CA THR A 247 17.82 -13.77 -13.44
C THR A 247 18.79 -12.59 -13.41
N THR A 248 18.28 -11.37 -13.48
CA THR A 248 19.10 -10.13 -13.45
C THR A 248 19.43 -9.67 -12.03
N GLY A 249 18.90 -10.33 -11.00
CA GLY A 249 19.11 -9.93 -9.60
C GLY A 249 18.44 -8.60 -9.24
N ILE A 250 17.38 -8.21 -9.98
CA ILE A 250 16.56 -7.04 -9.62
C ILE A 250 15.68 -7.37 -8.43
N ILE A 251 15.24 -8.61 -8.31
CA ILE A 251 14.57 -9.18 -7.15
C ILE A 251 15.21 -10.52 -6.78
N ASP A 252 15.14 -10.89 -5.50
CA ASP A 252 15.54 -12.21 -5.00
C ASP A 252 14.33 -13.13 -4.83
N ASN A 253 13.13 -12.56 -4.72
CA ASN A 253 11.87 -13.31 -4.70
C ASN A 253 10.71 -12.46 -5.23
N ILE A 254 9.62 -13.13 -5.66
CA ILE A 254 8.46 -12.50 -6.29
C ILE A 254 7.76 -11.46 -5.40
N ASN A 255 7.86 -11.58 -4.07
CA ASN A 255 7.23 -10.63 -3.14
C ASN A 255 7.88 -9.24 -3.17
N GLU A 256 9.05 -9.13 -3.79
CA GLU A 256 9.73 -7.85 -4.00
C GLU A 256 9.19 -7.04 -5.19
N ILE A 257 8.23 -7.58 -5.93
CA ILE A 257 7.44 -6.82 -6.89
C ILE A 257 6.43 -6.00 -6.09
N ARG A 258 6.72 -4.69 -5.93
CA ARG A 258 6.01 -3.75 -5.05
C ARG A 258 5.00 -2.89 -5.78
N TRP A 259 4.36 -3.43 -6.82
CA TRP A 259 3.37 -2.67 -7.57
C TRP A 259 2.18 -2.23 -6.71
N ASP A 260 1.56 -1.11 -7.12
CA ASP A 260 0.36 -0.54 -6.48
C ASP A 260 -0.84 -1.51 -6.50
N ILE A 261 -0.90 -2.34 -7.55
CA ILE A 261 -1.84 -3.46 -7.68
C ILE A 261 -1.04 -4.63 -8.25
N ARG A 262 -1.07 -5.79 -7.60
CA ARG A 262 -0.27 -6.92 -8.04
C ARG A 262 -1.00 -8.27 -7.92
N PRO A 263 -0.63 -9.24 -8.75
CA PRO A 263 -0.89 -10.63 -8.42
C PRO A 263 -0.20 -11.00 -7.11
N ALA A 264 -0.88 -11.73 -6.23
CA ALA A 264 -0.30 -12.37 -5.06
C ALA A 264 -0.42 -13.91 -5.21
N PRO A 265 0.48 -14.54 -6.00
CA PRO A 265 0.29 -15.92 -6.46
C PRO A 265 0.23 -16.94 -5.32
N HIS A 266 0.99 -16.72 -4.25
CA HIS A 266 1.01 -17.61 -3.09
C HIS A 266 -0.37 -17.70 -2.40
N TRP A 267 -1.10 -16.59 -2.38
CA TRP A 267 -2.42 -16.49 -1.75
C TRP A 267 -3.58 -16.73 -2.72
N GLY A 268 -3.32 -16.71 -4.04
CA GLY A 268 -4.37 -16.79 -5.05
C GLY A 268 -5.27 -15.57 -5.09
N THR A 269 -4.69 -14.36 -4.85
CA THR A 269 -5.42 -13.11 -4.77
C THR A 269 -4.84 -12.06 -5.73
N VAL A 270 -5.63 -11.02 -6.00
CA VAL A 270 -5.13 -9.71 -6.43
C VAL A 270 -5.02 -8.85 -5.18
N GLU A 271 -3.88 -8.19 -5.03
CA GLU A 271 -3.57 -7.31 -3.91
C GLU A 271 -3.55 -5.86 -4.37
N VAL A 272 -4.37 -5.02 -3.73
CA VAL A 272 -4.42 -3.57 -3.95
C VAL A 272 -3.68 -2.88 -2.80
N ARG A 273 -2.59 -2.17 -3.13
CA ARG A 273 -1.64 -1.55 -2.19
C ARG A 273 -1.59 -0.02 -2.26
N VAL A 274 -2.33 0.56 -3.20
CA VAL A 274 -2.25 1.98 -3.53
C VAL A 274 -2.76 2.91 -2.42
N CYS A 275 -3.57 2.39 -1.49
CA CYS A 275 -4.22 3.18 -0.46
C CYS A 275 -3.25 3.64 0.63
N ASP A 276 -3.31 4.92 1.00
CA ASP A 276 -2.68 5.44 2.22
C ASP A 276 -3.26 4.74 3.45
N GLY A 277 -2.53 4.75 4.57
CA GLY A 277 -3.07 4.36 5.87
C GLY A 277 -4.30 5.19 6.21
N LEU A 278 -5.37 4.55 6.65
CA LEU A 278 -6.65 5.20 6.92
C LEU A 278 -6.88 5.35 8.43
N PRO A 279 -7.32 6.53 8.89
CA PRO A 279 -7.42 6.82 10.33
C PRO A 279 -8.61 6.16 11.02
N THR A 280 -9.60 5.67 10.29
CA THR A 280 -10.79 5.05 10.88
C THR A 280 -11.11 3.69 10.29
N LEU A 281 -11.70 2.81 11.09
CA LEU A 281 -12.16 1.51 10.63
C LEU A 281 -13.25 1.65 9.54
N GLU A 282 -14.16 2.60 9.67
CA GLU A 282 -15.18 2.89 8.64
C GLU A 282 -14.56 3.15 7.27
N GLU A 283 -13.50 3.96 7.20
CA GLU A 283 -12.82 4.29 5.94
C GLU A 283 -12.11 3.07 5.33
N ILE A 284 -11.51 2.21 6.17
CA ILE A 284 -10.93 0.94 5.72
C ILE A 284 -11.98 0.02 5.11
N LEU A 285 -13.12 -0.13 5.80
CA LEU A 285 -14.20 -1.00 5.35
C LEU A 285 -14.86 -0.48 4.07
N ALA A 286 -15.01 0.84 3.94
CA ALA A 286 -15.51 1.50 2.73
C ALA A 286 -14.61 1.20 1.51
N VAL A 287 -13.29 1.37 1.66
CA VAL A 287 -12.31 1.06 0.62
C VAL A 287 -12.27 -0.44 0.32
N THR A 288 -12.35 -1.29 1.35
CA THR A 288 -12.37 -2.76 1.20
C THR A 288 -13.61 -3.21 0.42
N ALA A 289 -14.80 -2.67 0.75
CA ALA A 289 -16.05 -2.96 0.05
C ALA A 289 -15.98 -2.53 -1.43
N PHE A 290 -15.44 -1.34 -1.69
CA PHE A 290 -15.30 -0.84 -3.04
C PHE A 290 -14.37 -1.73 -3.88
N ILE A 291 -13.21 -2.13 -3.34
CA ILE A 291 -12.27 -3.03 -4.02
C ILE A 291 -12.88 -4.42 -4.24
N GLN A 292 -13.56 -4.98 -3.22
CA GLN A 292 -14.24 -6.27 -3.35
C GLN A 292 -15.30 -6.26 -4.45
N CYS A 293 -16.15 -5.23 -4.47
CA CYS A 293 -17.19 -5.07 -5.48
C CYS A 293 -16.61 -4.92 -6.89
N LEU A 294 -15.54 -4.13 -7.07
CA LEU A 294 -14.86 -3.98 -8.36
C LEU A 294 -14.31 -5.31 -8.87
N VAL A 295 -13.61 -6.06 -8.03
CA VAL A 295 -13.00 -7.34 -8.42
C VAL A 295 -14.07 -8.38 -8.71
N ASP A 296 -15.16 -8.41 -7.93
CA ASP A 296 -16.26 -9.35 -8.15
C ASP A 296 -17.00 -9.05 -9.46
N ASP A 297 -17.33 -7.79 -9.74
CA ASP A 297 -17.93 -7.34 -11.00
C ASP A 297 -17.05 -7.71 -12.21
N MET A 298 -15.75 -7.40 -12.13
CA MET A 298 -14.79 -7.74 -13.18
C MET A 298 -14.70 -9.26 -13.41
N SER A 299 -14.69 -10.03 -12.34
CA SER A 299 -14.65 -11.50 -12.41
C SER A 299 -15.92 -12.06 -13.06
N GLU A 300 -17.10 -11.50 -12.73
CA GLU A 300 -18.39 -11.91 -13.34
C GLU A 300 -18.45 -11.59 -14.83
N ARG A 301 -18.01 -10.42 -15.22
CA ARG A 301 -17.94 -10.02 -16.63
C ARG A 301 -16.99 -10.90 -17.44
N LEU A 302 -15.86 -11.31 -16.88
CA LEU A 302 -14.95 -12.27 -17.52
C LEU A 302 -15.61 -13.66 -17.66
N ASP A 303 -16.39 -14.12 -16.67
CA ASP A 303 -17.15 -15.37 -16.75
C ASP A 303 -18.24 -15.29 -17.83
N ALA A 304 -18.80 -14.11 -18.05
CA ALA A 304 -19.74 -13.86 -19.15
C ALA A 304 -19.05 -13.76 -20.54
N GLY A 305 -17.73 -13.86 -20.60
CA GLY A 305 -16.95 -13.76 -21.83
C GLY A 305 -16.70 -12.34 -22.31
N GLU A 306 -16.91 -11.33 -21.45
CA GLU A 306 -16.60 -9.96 -21.77
C GLU A 306 -15.09 -9.68 -21.70
N THR A 307 -14.66 -8.66 -22.45
CA THR A 307 -13.31 -8.08 -22.32
C THR A 307 -13.41 -6.84 -21.45
N LEU A 308 -12.57 -6.78 -20.40
CA LEU A 308 -12.50 -5.61 -19.53
C LEU A 308 -11.81 -4.44 -20.25
N PRO A 309 -12.26 -3.20 -20.02
CA PRO A 309 -11.66 -2.03 -20.63
C PRO A 309 -10.26 -1.76 -20.04
N THR A 310 -9.36 -1.27 -20.88
CA THR A 310 -8.02 -0.80 -20.49
C THR A 310 -7.76 0.56 -21.09
N MET A 311 -6.80 1.27 -20.53
CA MET A 311 -6.31 2.56 -21.05
C MET A 311 -4.80 2.50 -21.28
N PRO A 312 -4.24 3.45 -22.08
CA PRO A 312 -2.80 3.57 -22.22
C PRO A 312 -2.08 3.84 -20.89
N ASP A 313 -0.88 3.28 -20.72
CA ASP A 313 -0.08 3.40 -19.50
C ASP A 313 0.15 4.85 -19.05
N TRP A 314 0.35 5.77 -20.00
CA TRP A 314 0.56 7.19 -19.66
C TRP A 314 -0.69 7.87 -19.10
N PHE A 315 -1.91 7.40 -19.40
CA PHE A 315 -3.14 7.88 -18.76
C PHE A 315 -3.21 7.42 -17.31
N HIS A 316 -2.87 6.16 -17.03
CA HIS A 316 -2.80 5.65 -15.66
C HIS A 316 -1.75 6.39 -14.83
N ASN A 317 -0.57 6.65 -15.40
CA ASN A 317 0.49 7.41 -14.73
C ASN A 317 0.06 8.85 -14.42
N GLU A 318 -0.58 9.53 -15.38
CA GLU A 318 -1.10 10.89 -15.19
C GLU A 318 -2.20 10.91 -14.12
N ASN A 319 -3.16 9.99 -14.19
CA ASN A 319 -4.24 9.88 -13.22
C ASN A 319 -3.72 9.62 -11.79
N LYS A 320 -2.73 8.73 -11.65
CA LYS A 320 -2.07 8.50 -10.36
C LYS A 320 -1.46 9.78 -9.82
N TRP A 321 -0.74 10.53 -10.64
CA TRP A 321 -0.15 11.80 -10.22
C TRP A 321 -1.21 12.85 -9.87
N ARG A 322 -2.26 13.00 -10.70
CA ARG A 322 -3.37 13.93 -10.44
C ARG A 322 -4.06 13.63 -9.11
N ALA A 323 -4.38 12.36 -8.86
CA ALA A 323 -4.99 11.96 -7.60
C ALA A 323 -4.07 12.18 -6.40
N ALA A 324 -2.77 11.87 -6.51
CA ALA A 324 -1.81 12.16 -5.45
C ALA A 324 -1.72 13.66 -5.14
N ARG A 325 -1.74 14.51 -6.17
CA ARG A 325 -1.59 15.95 -6.03
C ARG A 325 -2.86 16.64 -5.57
N TYR A 326 -3.99 16.30 -6.17
CA TYR A 326 -5.25 17.04 -6.01
C TYR A 326 -6.29 16.31 -5.16
N GLY A 327 -6.11 15.02 -4.85
CA GLY A 327 -7.06 14.21 -4.08
C GLY A 327 -8.44 14.22 -4.71
N MET A 328 -9.47 14.59 -3.94
CA MET A 328 -10.86 14.61 -4.40
C MET A 328 -11.19 15.70 -5.42
N ASP A 329 -10.29 16.68 -5.61
CA ASP A 329 -10.42 17.71 -6.65
C ASP A 329 -9.73 17.31 -7.97
N ALA A 330 -9.22 16.07 -8.07
CA ALA A 330 -8.55 15.59 -9.27
C ALA A 330 -9.54 15.45 -10.44
N ILE A 331 -9.19 16.04 -11.58
CA ILE A 331 -9.82 15.75 -12.87
C ILE A 331 -9.06 14.57 -13.47
N ILE A 332 -9.70 13.42 -13.62
CA ILE A 332 -9.09 12.19 -14.11
C ILE A 332 -9.50 11.89 -15.55
N ILE A 333 -8.63 11.17 -16.26
CA ILE A 333 -8.93 10.62 -17.58
C ILE A 333 -9.71 9.33 -17.35
N GLU A 334 -10.95 9.28 -17.79
CA GLU A 334 -11.91 8.23 -17.46
C GLU A 334 -11.80 7.01 -18.39
N ASN A 335 -11.42 7.23 -19.64
CA ASN A 335 -11.42 6.18 -20.65
C ASN A 335 -10.36 6.38 -21.76
N ALA A 336 -10.24 5.40 -22.64
CA ALA A 336 -9.29 5.43 -23.75
C ALA A 336 -9.57 6.52 -24.81
N ALA A 337 -10.75 7.16 -24.80
CA ALA A 337 -11.08 8.31 -25.67
C ALA A 337 -10.56 9.64 -25.10
N ALA A 338 -9.91 9.61 -23.91
CA ALA A 338 -9.40 10.76 -23.18
C ALA A 338 -10.49 11.71 -22.65
N ASP A 339 -11.67 11.19 -22.36
CA ASP A 339 -12.68 11.97 -21.65
C ASP A 339 -12.21 12.22 -20.21
N GLU A 340 -12.47 13.43 -19.71
CA GLU A 340 -12.02 13.87 -18.39
C GLU A 340 -13.23 14.23 -17.51
N ARG A 341 -13.17 13.80 -16.23
CA ARG A 341 -14.20 14.11 -15.22
C ARG A 341 -13.58 14.27 -13.84
N LEU A 342 -14.32 14.92 -12.93
CA LEU A 342 -13.93 14.93 -11.51
C LEU A 342 -14.00 13.51 -10.92
N VAL A 343 -13.00 13.15 -10.13
CA VAL A 343 -12.95 11.83 -9.47
C VAL A 343 -14.15 11.61 -8.55
N THR A 344 -14.71 12.66 -7.95
CA THR A 344 -15.91 12.59 -7.10
C THR A 344 -17.15 12.22 -7.87
N GLU A 345 -17.30 12.73 -9.11
CA GLU A 345 -18.43 12.37 -9.99
C GLU A 345 -18.31 10.91 -10.45
N CYS A 346 -17.09 10.51 -10.83
CA CYS A 346 -16.83 9.11 -11.21
C CYS A 346 -17.10 8.15 -10.05
N LEU A 347 -16.69 8.50 -8.83
CA LEU A 347 -16.94 7.69 -7.63
C LEU A 347 -18.45 7.54 -7.36
N ALA A 348 -19.24 8.62 -7.50
CA ALA A 348 -20.69 8.55 -7.30
C ALA A 348 -21.35 7.58 -8.28
N ASP A 349 -21.00 7.64 -9.57
CA ASP A 349 -21.52 6.75 -10.60
C ASP A 349 -21.10 5.28 -10.34
N GLU A 350 -19.85 5.05 -9.90
CA GLU A 350 -19.35 3.72 -9.59
C GLU A 350 -20.02 3.10 -8.36
N ILE A 351 -20.30 3.88 -7.31
CA ILE A 351 -21.03 3.41 -6.13
C ILE A 351 -22.46 2.97 -6.53
N GLU A 352 -23.13 3.75 -7.37
CA GLU A 352 -24.46 3.38 -7.88
C GLU A 352 -24.38 2.12 -8.75
N ARG A 353 -23.42 2.05 -9.68
CA ARG A 353 -23.22 0.88 -10.56
C ARG A 353 -22.93 -0.40 -9.79
N LEU A 354 -22.15 -0.31 -8.70
CA LEU A 354 -21.73 -1.46 -7.89
C LEU A 354 -22.73 -1.84 -6.80
N SER A 355 -23.78 -1.05 -6.54
CA SER A 355 -24.78 -1.34 -5.51
C SER A 355 -25.42 -2.75 -5.62
N PRO A 356 -25.78 -3.27 -6.83
CA PRO A 356 -26.28 -4.65 -6.93
C PRO A 356 -25.20 -5.71 -6.60
N VAL A 357 -23.92 -5.41 -6.83
CA VAL A 357 -22.81 -6.29 -6.45
C VAL A 357 -22.64 -6.29 -4.93
N ALA A 358 -22.70 -5.12 -4.30
CA ALA A 358 -22.64 -4.96 -2.86
C ALA A 358 -23.81 -5.65 -2.13
N GLU A 359 -25.03 -5.63 -2.71
CA GLU A 359 -26.17 -6.40 -2.19
C GLU A 359 -25.86 -7.91 -2.18
N ARG A 360 -25.27 -8.45 -3.24
CA ARG A 360 -24.88 -9.85 -3.34
C ARG A 360 -23.77 -10.23 -2.35
N LEU A 361 -22.82 -9.33 -2.15
CA LEU A 361 -21.70 -9.55 -1.23
C LEU A 361 -22.02 -9.19 0.23
N GLY A 362 -23.14 -8.54 0.50
CA GLY A 362 -23.58 -8.13 1.84
C GLY A 362 -22.75 -6.98 2.43
N CYS A 363 -22.32 -6.01 1.59
CA CYS A 363 -21.49 -4.85 1.99
C CYS A 363 -22.06 -3.51 1.47
N VAL A 364 -23.40 -3.39 1.37
CA VAL A 364 -24.07 -2.18 0.87
C VAL A 364 -23.78 -0.97 1.75
N ASP A 365 -23.85 -1.15 3.06
CA ASP A 365 -23.67 -0.06 4.01
C ASP A 365 -22.23 0.48 3.95
N GLU A 366 -21.25 -0.42 3.85
CA GLU A 366 -19.83 -0.05 3.76
C GLU A 366 -19.54 0.62 2.40
N LEU A 367 -20.09 0.14 1.29
CA LEU A 367 -19.92 0.79 -0.01
C LEU A 367 -20.54 2.20 -0.02
N HIS A 368 -21.75 2.33 0.50
CA HIS A 368 -22.46 3.61 0.52
C HIS A 368 -21.90 4.59 1.55
N SER A 369 -21.15 4.11 2.57
CA SER A 369 -20.47 4.98 3.54
C SER A 369 -19.42 5.90 2.86
N ILE A 370 -18.96 5.55 1.65
CA ILE A 370 -18.10 6.42 0.84
C ILE A 370 -18.74 7.80 0.64
N ASN A 371 -20.05 7.88 0.42
CA ASN A 371 -20.75 9.17 0.24
C ASN A 371 -20.64 10.04 1.50
N SER A 372 -20.86 9.47 2.68
CA SER A 372 -20.74 10.20 3.95
C SER A 372 -19.28 10.56 4.28
N ILE A 373 -18.31 9.71 3.88
CA ILE A 373 -16.89 10.03 3.99
C ILE A 373 -16.53 11.24 3.11
N ILE A 374 -17.01 11.29 1.89
CA ILE A 374 -16.79 12.43 0.97
C ILE A 374 -17.44 13.69 1.52
N GLU A 375 -18.70 13.62 2.01
CA GLU A 375 -19.43 14.76 2.56
C GLU A 375 -18.75 15.39 3.78
N ARG A 376 -18.22 14.56 4.71
CA ARG A 376 -17.49 15.07 5.89
C ARG A 376 -16.05 15.48 5.59
N GLY A 377 -15.57 15.16 4.40
CA GLY A 377 -14.19 15.32 3.95
C GLY A 377 -13.35 14.06 4.20
N VAL A 378 -12.64 13.61 3.15
CA VAL A 378 -11.67 12.50 3.24
C VAL A 378 -10.48 12.88 4.13
N PRO A 379 -9.67 11.93 4.60
CA PRO A 379 -8.66 12.19 5.63
C PRO A 379 -7.77 13.41 5.36
N TYR A 380 -7.16 13.55 4.17
CA TYR A 380 -6.25 14.68 3.92
C TYR A 380 -6.95 16.05 4.07
N GLN A 381 -8.21 16.17 3.67
CA GLN A 381 -9.00 17.41 3.79
C GLN A 381 -9.26 17.77 5.26
N ARG A 382 -9.57 16.78 6.08
CA ARG A 382 -9.73 16.97 7.53
C ARG A 382 -8.42 17.41 8.19
N LEU A 383 -7.30 16.76 7.82
CA LEU A 383 -5.97 17.12 8.36
C LEU A 383 -5.55 18.53 7.96
N GLN A 384 -5.76 18.93 6.70
CA GLN A 384 -5.51 20.30 6.24
C GLN A 384 -6.40 21.31 6.96
N LYS A 385 -7.67 20.98 7.23
CA LYS A 385 -8.58 21.82 7.99
C LYS A 385 -8.11 22.03 9.44
N VAL A 386 -7.67 20.96 10.12
CA VAL A 386 -7.08 21.06 11.47
C VAL A 386 -5.85 21.96 11.45
N PHE A 387 -4.94 21.72 10.51
CA PHE A 387 -3.73 22.55 10.38
C PHE A 387 -4.07 24.01 10.05
N GLY A 388 -4.97 24.26 9.11
CA GLY A 388 -5.41 25.61 8.75
C GLY A 388 -6.05 26.38 9.92
N THR A 389 -6.68 25.68 10.88
CA THR A 389 -7.30 26.28 12.05
C THR A 389 -6.32 26.51 13.19
N THR A 390 -5.37 25.58 13.40
CA THR A 390 -4.50 25.55 14.58
C THR A 390 -3.07 25.99 14.30
N GLY A 391 -2.61 25.88 13.04
CA GLY A 391 -1.20 26.06 12.67
C GLY A 391 -0.28 25.01 13.28
N SER A 392 -0.80 23.87 13.79
CA SER A 392 -0.07 22.91 14.60
C SER A 392 -0.16 21.51 14.03
N LEU A 393 0.97 20.93 13.62
CA LEU A 393 1.07 19.52 13.21
C LEU A 393 0.90 18.57 14.40
N THR A 394 1.19 19.01 15.61
CA THR A 394 0.89 18.24 16.84
C THR A 394 -0.63 18.06 17.00
N GLU A 395 -1.44 19.10 16.71
CA GLU A 395 -2.89 18.99 16.73
C GLU A 395 -3.42 18.11 15.59
N VAL A 396 -2.78 18.14 14.42
CA VAL A 396 -3.07 17.20 13.31
C VAL A 396 -2.83 15.77 13.77
N THR A 397 -1.69 15.47 14.39
CA THR A 397 -1.38 14.12 14.92
C THR A 397 -2.38 13.71 16.00
N ARG A 398 -2.75 14.65 16.90
CA ARG A 398 -3.75 14.39 17.95
C ARG A 398 -5.13 14.08 17.37
N SER A 399 -5.51 14.73 16.26
CA SER A 399 -6.77 14.41 15.59
C SER A 399 -6.77 13.02 14.99
N LEU A 400 -5.67 12.57 14.38
CA LEU A 400 -5.53 11.20 13.85
C LEU A 400 -5.64 10.14 14.95
N ILE A 401 -4.97 10.35 16.09
CA ILE A 401 -5.09 9.46 17.26
C ILE A 401 -6.55 9.41 17.74
N GLY A 402 -7.22 10.56 17.77
CA GLY A 402 -8.63 10.68 18.15
C GLY A 402 -9.58 9.95 17.21
N ASP A 403 -9.39 10.13 15.89
CA ASP A 403 -10.17 9.47 14.84
C ASP A 403 -10.04 7.95 14.97
N LEU A 404 -8.81 7.43 15.09
CA LEU A 404 -8.55 6.01 15.27
C LEU A 404 -9.23 5.49 16.55
N ARG A 405 -9.03 6.17 17.66
CA ARG A 405 -9.54 5.76 18.98
C ARG A 405 -11.06 5.65 19.02
N ASN A 406 -11.75 6.56 18.32
CA ASN A 406 -13.21 6.62 18.29
C ASN A 406 -13.84 5.64 17.30
N SER A 407 -13.07 5.09 16.36
CA SER A 407 -13.59 4.27 15.25
C SER A 407 -13.94 2.83 15.63
N TYR A 408 -13.45 2.33 16.77
CA TYR A 408 -13.66 0.94 17.25
C TYR A 408 -14.06 0.86 18.73
N SER A 409 -14.55 1.97 19.32
CA SER A 409 -14.97 2.10 20.74
C SER A 409 -16.40 1.64 20.95
#